data_be442365a7d7e91709297cf298827f1d
#
_entry.id   be442365a7d7e91709297cf298827f1d
#
_cell.length_a   1.000
_cell.length_b   1.000
_cell.length_c   1.000
_cell.angle_alpha   90.00
_cell.angle_beta   90.00
_cell.angle_gamma   90.00
#
_symmetry.space_group_name_H-M   'P 1'
#
loop_
_entity.id
_entity.type
_entity.pdbx_description
1 polymer ?
#
loop_
_entity_poly.entity_id
_entity_poly.type
_entity_poly.pdbx_seq_one_letter_code
_entity_poly.pdbx_strand_id
1 'polypeptide(L)'
;MAIGIGVNTWVWESPFTAASVGLIAKAQAMGFDAVTIPVEEPAAIDARAVAGALRDTGLRVHVTGAFGPTRDLTHDESRFREESLAYLADTLVLCEAWGARLLVGPCYSAVGKRRHVPPEQREREWERAVRGLRRAGAMAADHGVTLAVEPLNRFETDLVNTAAQLVRLLRDVAHPAVKAHLDTFHMNIEEKDVAAAVELAGTELVYVDASESDRGTPGSGQVDWAGLARGLRAIGYGGDCVIESFTPACRTIAAAAAIWRPLAPSQDALAQDGLRFLRRLLA
;
A
#
# COMPACT_ATOMS: atom_id res chain seq x y z
N MET A 1 -3.47 20.02 -8.16
CA MET A 1 -4.58 19.64 -7.25
C MET A 1 -4.00 19.53 -5.85
N ALA A 2 -4.78 19.75 -4.79
CA ALA A 2 -4.28 19.55 -3.43
C ALA A 2 -4.09 18.04 -3.16
N ILE A 3 -3.01 17.68 -2.49
CA ILE A 3 -2.76 16.31 -2.02
C ILE A 3 -3.75 16.00 -0.89
N GLY A 4 -4.50 14.90 -1.01
CA GLY A 4 -5.39 14.45 0.05
C GLY A 4 -4.65 13.66 1.11
N ILE A 5 -5.16 13.70 2.35
CA ILE A 5 -4.61 12.92 3.45
C ILE A 5 -5.58 11.81 3.83
N GLY A 6 -5.12 10.57 3.71
CA GLY A 6 -5.89 9.38 4.06
C GLY A 6 -5.36 8.65 5.28
N VAL A 7 -6.06 7.59 5.68
CA VAL A 7 -5.65 6.67 6.73
C VAL A 7 -5.97 5.23 6.34
N ASN A 8 -5.01 4.32 6.55
CA ASN A 8 -5.21 2.89 6.46
C ASN A 8 -5.82 2.37 7.76
N THR A 9 -6.90 1.58 7.66
CA THR A 9 -7.60 1.08 8.86
C THR A 9 -6.80 0.07 9.67
N TRP A 10 -5.67 -0.45 9.13
CA TRP A 10 -4.69 -1.22 9.91
C TRP A 10 -4.13 -0.46 11.13
N VAL A 11 -4.22 0.86 11.11
CA VAL A 11 -3.93 1.68 12.30
C VAL A 11 -4.72 1.19 13.51
N TRP A 12 -5.94 0.73 13.33
CA TRP A 12 -6.84 0.35 14.43
C TRP A 12 -7.09 -1.14 14.53
N GLU A 13 -7.23 -1.85 13.39
CA GLU A 13 -7.70 -3.23 13.39
C GLU A 13 -7.17 -4.04 12.20
N SER A 14 -6.94 -5.34 12.45
CA SER A 14 -6.67 -6.38 11.45
C SER A 14 -7.12 -7.73 12.02
N PRO A 15 -7.78 -8.62 11.22
CA PRO A 15 -8.22 -8.35 9.85
C PRO A 15 -9.43 -7.38 9.81
N PHE A 16 -9.61 -6.70 8.68
CA PHE A 16 -10.82 -5.91 8.45
C PHE A 16 -12.00 -6.85 8.20
N THR A 17 -13.06 -6.67 9.00
CA THR A 17 -14.27 -7.54 8.96
C THR A 17 -15.54 -6.70 9.00
N ALA A 18 -16.70 -7.36 9.04
CA ALA A 18 -17.98 -6.66 9.23
C ALA A 18 -18.02 -5.80 10.52
N ALA A 19 -17.27 -6.17 11.58
CA ALA A 19 -17.18 -5.40 12.81
C ALA A 19 -16.37 -4.09 12.62
N SER A 20 -15.47 -4.06 11.65
CA SER A 20 -14.55 -2.95 11.38
C SER A 20 -15.19 -1.80 10.57
N VAL A 21 -16.40 -2.00 10.02
CA VAL A 21 -17.07 -1.04 9.12
C VAL A 21 -17.23 0.35 9.74
N GLY A 22 -17.40 0.44 11.08
CA GLY A 22 -17.45 1.69 11.82
C GLY A 22 -16.19 2.56 11.72
N LEU A 23 -15.03 1.98 11.34
CA LEU A 23 -13.78 2.72 11.15
C LEU A 23 -13.86 3.71 9.98
N ILE A 24 -14.73 3.47 9.00
CA ILE A 24 -14.98 4.39 7.88
C ILE A 24 -15.56 5.72 8.40
N ALA A 25 -16.61 5.65 9.21
CA ALA A 25 -17.19 6.84 9.85
C ALA A 25 -16.21 7.51 10.82
N LYS A 26 -15.37 6.73 11.50
CA LYS A 26 -14.30 7.24 12.36
C LYS A 26 -13.28 8.06 11.58
N ALA A 27 -12.81 7.56 10.45
CA ALA A 27 -11.89 8.28 9.58
C ALA A 27 -12.51 9.60 9.07
N GLN A 28 -13.78 9.59 8.66
CA GLN A 28 -14.51 10.79 8.28
C GLN A 28 -14.61 11.81 9.43
N ALA A 29 -14.98 11.35 10.61
CA ALA A 29 -15.13 12.23 11.80
C ALA A 29 -13.80 12.85 12.23
N MET A 30 -12.66 12.19 11.99
CA MET A 30 -11.33 12.72 12.21
C MET A 30 -10.91 13.77 11.17
N GLY A 31 -11.62 13.87 10.04
CA GLY A 31 -11.36 14.83 8.98
C GLY A 31 -10.36 14.35 7.92
N PHE A 32 -10.22 13.06 7.73
CA PHE A 32 -9.45 12.51 6.60
C PHE A 32 -10.17 12.74 5.27
N ASP A 33 -9.41 12.77 4.18
CA ASP A 33 -9.91 12.92 2.79
C ASP A 33 -10.09 11.57 2.11
N ALA A 34 -9.40 10.54 2.62
CA ALA A 34 -9.44 9.18 2.09
C ALA A 34 -9.34 8.12 3.20
N VAL A 35 -9.84 6.93 2.92
CA VAL A 35 -9.66 5.75 3.75
C VAL A 35 -9.13 4.60 2.90
N THR A 36 -8.13 3.87 3.42
CA THR A 36 -7.66 2.62 2.81
C THR A 36 -8.17 1.44 3.63
N ILE A 37 -8.84 0.52 2.95
CA ILE A 37 -9.42 -0.69 3.54
C ILE A 37 -8.55 -1.88 3.18
N PRO A 38 -7.93 -2.56 4.16
CA PRO A 38 -7.18 -3.78 3.91
C PRO A 38 -8.14 -4.95 3.65
N VAL A 39 -7.78 -5.74 2.65
CA VAL A 39 -8.52 -6.95 2.28
C VAL A 39 -7.60 -8.15 2.53
N GLU A 40 -7.57 -8.65 3.76
CA GLU A 40 -6.81 -9.85 4.08
C GLU A 40 -7.53 -11.10 3.56
N GLU A 41 -8.83 -11.19 3.81
CA GLU A 41 -9.68 -12.30 3.40
C GLU A 41 -10.96 -11.77 2.73
N PRO A 42 -11.03 -11.73 1.38
CA PRO A 42 -12.16 -11.17 0.65
C PRO A 42 -13.52 -11.75 1.08
N ALA A 43 -13.58 -13.06 1.35
CA ALA A 43 -14.81 -13.76 1.74
C ALA A 43 -15.33 -13.38 3.14
N ALA A 44 -14.49 -12.78 3.99
CA ALA A 44 -14.87 -12.37 5.35
C ALA A 44 -15.50 -10.96 5.39
N ILE A 45 -15.53 -10.25 4.28
CA ILE A 45 -15.97 -8.86 4.20
C ILE A 45 -17.40 -8.77 3.66
N ASP A 46 -18.27 -8.11 4.40
CA ASP A 46 -19.60 -7.72 3.89
C ASP A 46 -19.47 -6.51 2.95
N ALA A 47 -19.35 -6.79 1.65
CA ALA A 47 -19.19 -5.77 0.62
C ALA A 47 -20.32 -4.72 0.61
N ARG A 48 -21.56 -5.13 0.95
CA ARG A 48 -22.72 -4.22 0.97
C ARG A 48 -22.68 -3.31 2.18
N ALA A 49 -22.29 -3.81 3.34
CA ALA A 49 -22.12 -3.02 4.55
C ALA A 49 -21.05 -1.94 4.36
N VAL A 50 -19.89 -2.30 3.77
CA VAL A 50 -18.82 -1.36 3.44
C VAL A 50 -19.30 -0.30 2.43
N ALA A 51 -19.92 -0.71 1.32
CA ALA A 51 -20.46 0.21 0.34
C ALA A 51 -21.53 1.16 0.95
N GLY A 52 -22.33 0.63 1.90
CA GLY A 52 -23.28 1.42 2.67
C GLY A 52 -22.61 2.47 3.54
N ALA A 53 -21.54 2.09 4.25
CA ALA A 53 -20.81 3.00 5.13
C ALA A 53 -20.02 4.07 4.37
N LEU A 54 -19.57 3.79 3.15
CA LEU A 54 -18.86 4.76 2.30
C LEU A 54 -19.79 5.83 1.72
N ARG A 55 -21.08 5.47 1.46
CA ARG A 55 -22.05 6.45 0.96
C ARG A 55 -22.15 7.63 1.93
N ASP A 56 -22.28 8.80 1.39
CA ASP A 56 -22.46 10.04 2.14
C ASP A 56 -21.28 10.49 3.00
N THR A 57 -20.14 9.75 3.00
CA THR A 57 -18.95 10.19 3.74
C THR A 57 -18.14 11.24 2.99
N GLY A 58 -18.17 11.23 1.65
CA GLY A 58 -17.28 12.05 0.82
C GLY A 58 -15.81 11.57 0.82
N LEU A 59 -15.48 10.48 1.53
CA LEU A 59 -14.13 9.89 1.53
C LEU A 59 -13.83 9.23 0.18
N ARG A 60 -12.63 9.45 -0.33
CA ARG A 60 -12.07 8.56 -1.35
C ARG A 60 -11.71 7.24 -0.69
N VAL A 61 -11.97 6.12 -1.38
CA VAL A 61 -11.63 4.80 -0.88
C VAL A 61 -10.52 4.18 -1.72
N HIS A 62 -9.54 3.60 -1.05
CA HIS A 62 -8.49 2.74 -1.62
C HIS A 62 -8.55 1.38 -0.95
N VAL A 63 -8.00 0.37 -1.61
CA VAL A 63 -7.90 -0.99 -1.08
C VAL A 63 -6.43 -1.37 -1.00
N THR A 64 -5.99 -1.91 0.14
CA THR A 64 -4.66 -2.52 0.24
C THR A 64 -4.78 -4.03 0.31
N GLY A 65 -3.92 -4.72 -0.45
CA GLY A 65 -3.87 -6.18 -0.48
C GLY A 65 -2.91 -6.74 0.58
N ALA A 66 -3.20 -7.97 1.05
CA ALA A 66 -2.33 -8.72 1.94
C ALA A 66 -1.71 -9.92 1.21
N PHE A 67 -0.38 -9.90 1.04
CA PHE A 67 0.36 -10.87 0.25
C PHE A 67 1.21 -11.78 1.15
N GLY A 68 0.58 -12.82 1.69
CA GLY A 68 1.24 -13.84 2.50
C GLY A 68 1.95 -14.91 1.65
N PRO A 69 2.48 -15.98 2.27
CA PRO A 69 3.33 -16.97 1.60
C PRO A 69 2.70 -17.68 0.41
N THR A 70 1.37 -17.79 0.35
CA THR A 70 0.65 -18.46 -0.75
C THR A 70 0.24 -17.49 -1.86
N ARG A 71 0.39 -16.18 -1.65
CA ARG A 71 0.05 -15.11 -2.62
C ARG A 71 1.32 -14.52 -3.22
N ASP A 72 1.98 -15.29 -4.09
CA ASP A 72 3.29 -14.98 -4.64
C ASP A 72 3.33 -15.23 -6.16
N LEU A 73 3.27 -14.17 -6.97
CA LEU A 73 3.35 -14.26 -8.44
C LEU A 73 4.72 -14.76 -8.93
N THR A 74 5.73 -14.76 -8.07
CA THR A 74 7.10 -15.20 -8.42
C THR A 74 7.39 -16.65 -8.01
N HIS A 75 6.46 -17.32 -7.32
CA HIS A 75 6.67 -18.66 -6.78
C HIS A 75 6.95 -19.69 -7.90
N ASP A 76 7.79 -20.69 -7.62
CA ASP A 76 8.11 -21.75 -8.58
C ASP A 76 6.89 -22.61 -8.93
N GLU A 77 6.09 -22.97 -7.91
CA GLU A 77 4.84 -23.71 -8.10
C GLU A 77 3.74 -22.82 -8.65
N SER A 78 3.10 -23.25 -9.75
CA SER A 78 2.04 -22.48 -10.41
C SER A 78 0.83 -22.24 -9.52
N ARG A 79 0.51 -23.18 -8.62
CA ARG A 79 -0.66 -23.05 -7.72
C ARG A 79 -0.63 -21.74 -6.92
N PHE A 80 0.52 -21.34 -6.36
CA PHE A 80 0.63 -20.09 -5.59
C PHE A 80 0.50 -18.85 -6.47
N ARG A 81 0.98 -18.92 -7.72
CA ARG A 81 0.77 -17.83 -8.69
C ARG A 81 -0.69 -17.68 -9.09
N GLU A 82 -1.39 -18.80 -9.30
CA GLU A 82 -2.83 -18.78 -9.61
C GLU A 82 -3.67 -18.39 -8.38
N GLU A 83 -3.29 -18.80 -7.17
CA GLU A 83 -3.91 -18.34 -5.92
C GLU A 83 -3.77 -16.82 -5.76
N SER A 84 -2.59 -16.25 -6.08
CA SER A 84 -2.39 -14.80 -6.08
C SER A 84 -3.34 -14.08 -7.04
N LEU A 85 -3.50 -14.62 -8.25
CA LEU A 85 -4.38 -14.04 -9.26
C LEU A 85 -5.85 -14.17 -8.89
N ALA A 86 -6.25 -15.28 -8.29
CA ALA A 86 -7.62 -15.48 -7.77
C ALA A 86 -7.91 -14.49 -6.63
N TYR A 87 -6.99 -14.32 -5.68
CA TYR A 87 -7.11 -13.33 -4.62
C TYR A 87 -7.23 -11.89 -5.17
N LEU A 88 -6.42 -11.53 -6.18
CA LEU A 88 -6.53 -10.24 -6.83
C LEU A 88 -7.87 -10.07 -7.53
N ALA A 89 -8.38 -11.10 -8.21
CA ALA A 89 -9.70 -11.06 -8.84
C ALA A 89 -10.82 -10.79 -7.83
N ASP A 90 -10.84 -11.53 -6.72
CA ASP A 90 -11.83 -11.34 -5.65
C ASP A 90 -11.75 -9.94 -5.03
N THR A 91 -10.52 -9.43 -4.85
CA THR A 91 -10.29 -8.09 -4.30
C THR A 91 -10.73 -6.99 -5.27
N LEU A 92 -10.53 -7.17 -6.58
CA LEU A 92 -10.96 -6.23 -7.61
C LEU A 92 -12.49 -6.11 -7.67
N VAL A 93 -13.23 -7.20 -7.44
CA VAL A 93 -14.70 -7.16 -7.30
C VAL A 93 -15.12 -6.26 -6.12
N LEU A 94 -14.40 -6.32 -5.00
CA LEU A 94 -14.64 -5.43 -3.87
C LEU A 94 -14.28 -3.97 -4.20
N CYS A 95 -13.17 -3.73 -4.91
CA CYS A 95 -12.80 -2.39 -5.37
C CYS A 95 -13.92 -1.77 -6.21
N GLU A 96 -14.45 -2.50 -7.19
CA GLU A 96 -15.55 -2.04 -8.04
C GLU A 96 -16.82 -1.75 -7.21
N ALA A 97 -17.19 -2.65 -6.30
CA ALA A 97 -18.36 -2.51 -5.44
C ALA A 97 -18.28 -1.27 -4.52
N TRP A 98 -17.08 -0.83 -4.16
CA TRP A 98 -16.84 0.32 -3.29
C TRP A 98 -16.48 1.60 -4.05
N GLY A 99 -16.29 1.53 -5.36
CA GLY A 99 -15.81 2.66 -6.17
C GLY A 99 -14.35 2.99 -5.95
N ALA A 100 -13.57 2.04 -5.40
CA ALA A 100 -12.12 2.19 -5.22
C ALA A 100 -11.42 2.14 -6.57
N ARG A 101 -10.55 3.13 -6.82
CA ARG A 101 -9.79 3.23 -8.07
C ARG A 101 -8.38 2.67 -7.96
N LEU A 102 -7.90 2.41 -6.75
CA LEU A 102 -6.58 1.88 -6.48
C LEU A 102 -6.67 0.62 -5.62
N LEU A 103 -5.94 -0.41 -6.05
CA LEU A 103 -5.54 -1.56 -5.25
C LEU A 103 -4.02 -1.49 -5.07
N VAL A 104 -3.57 -1.33 -3.82
CA VAL A 104 -2.18 -1.02 -3.49
C VAL A 104 -1.48 -2.17 -2.76
N GLY A 105 -0.16 -2.18 -2.77
CA GLY A 105 0.70 -3.12 -2.05
C GLY A 105 1.70 -3.86 -2.93
N PRO A 106 2.46 -4.82 -2.37
CA PRO A 106 3.50 -5.57 -3.09
C PRO A 106 2.88 -6.70 -3.94
N CYS A 107 2.04 -6.36 -4.91
CA CYS A 107 1.25 -7.28 -5.71
C CYS A 107 2.07 -8.32 -6.50
N TYR A 108 3.40 -8.21 -6.53
CA TYR A 108 4.28 -9.09 -7.31
C TYR A 108 4.80 -10.30 -6.52
N SER A 109 4.91 -10.24 -5.20
CA SER A 109 5.57 -11.27 -4.39
C SER A 109 5.01 -11.33 -2.98
N ALA A 110 5.20 -12.48 -2.33
CA ALA A 110 4.90 -12.64 -0.91
C ALA A 110 5.80 -11.77 -0.04
N VAL A 111 5.21 -11.13 0.98
CA VAL A 111 5.93 -10.44 2.06
C VAL A 111 6.66 -11.48 2.93
N GLY A 112 7.89 -11.15 3.34
CA GLY A 112 8.75 -12.04 4.12
C GLY A 112 9.65 -12.95 3.27
N LYS A 113 9.59 -12.86 1.95
CA LYS A 113 10.44 -13.62 1.02
C LYS A 113 11.84 -13.00 0.95
N ARG A 114 12.77 -13.50 1.77
CA ARG A 114 14.13 -12.98 1.96
C ARG A 114 15.16 -14.08 1.78
N ARG A 115 15.77 -14.17 0.59
CA ARG A 115 16.68 -15.26 0.24
C ARG A 115 17.86 -14.74 -0.56
N HIS A 116 18.98 -15.37 -0.40
CA HIS A 116 20.11 -15.22 -1.32
C HIS A 116 19.98 -16.30 -2.40
N VAL A 117 19.52 -15.94 -3.57
CA VAL A 117 19.31 -16.88 -4.69
C VAL A 117 20.29 -16.62 -5.83
N PRO A 118 20.63 -17.66 -6.65
CA PRO A 118 21.45 -17.47 -7.83
C PRO A 118 20.83 -16.47 -8.82
N PRO A 119 21.67 -15.77 -9.62
CA PRO A 119 21.19 -14.78 -10.60
C PRO A 119 20.12 -15.31 -11.55
N GLU A 120 20.26 -16.54 -12.03
CA GLU A 120 19.32 -17.16 -12.95
C GLU A 120 17.95 -17.41 -12.32
N GLN A 121 17.92 -17.69 -11.01
CA GLN A 121 16.65 -17.80 -10.28
C GLN A 121 16.01 -16.42 -10.11
N ARG A 122 16.83 -15.41 -9.77
CA ARG A 122 16.38 -14.02 -9.66
C ARG A 122 15.74 -13.53 -10.96
N GLU A 123 16.34 -13.85 -12.09
CA GLU A 123 15.80 -13.49 -13.41
C GLU A 123 14.48 -14.21 -13.72
N ARG A 124 14.39 -15.51 -13.44
CA ARG A 124 13.12 -16.25 -13.57
C ARG A 124 12.00 -15.69 -12.70
N GLU A 125 12.31 -15.28 -11.45
CA GLU A 125 11.34 -14.65 -10.55
C GLU A 125 10.90 -13.28 -11.08
N TRP A 126 11.83 -12.46 -11.57
CA TRP A 126 11.53 -11.20 -12.23
C TRP A 126 10.58 -11.38 -13.42
N GLU A 127 10.88 -12.30 -14.33
CA GLU A 127 10.02 -12.61 -15.47
C GLU A 127 8.61 -13.07 -15.04
N ARG A 128 8.52 -13.85 -13.96
CA ARG A 128 7.22 -14.28 -13.43
C ARG A 128 6.46 -13.10 -12.85
N ALA A 129 7.12 -12.20 -12.11
CA ALA A 129 6.51 -10.96 -11.62
C ALA A 129 5.95 -10.14 -12.79
N VAL A 130 6.74 -9.91 -13.84
CA VAL A 130 6.32 -9.18 -15.03
C VAL A 130 5.10 -9.82 -15.70
N ARG A 131 5.12 -11.14 -15.93
CA ARG A 131 3.98 -11.86 -16.54
C ARG A 131 2.74 -11.83 -15.65
N GLY A 132 2.92 -12.04 -14.34
CA GLY A 132 1.84 -12.03 -13.37
C GLY A 132 1.18 -10.66 -13.26
N LEU A 133 1.99 -9.60 -13.14
CA LEU A 133 1.49 -8.23 -13.08
C LEU A 133 0.81 -7.76 -14.37
N ARG A 134 1.23 -8.23 -15.55
CA ARG A 134 0.49 -7.98 -16.81
C ARG A 134 -0.91 -8.58 -16.77
N ARG A 135 -1.04 -9.84 -16.31
CA ARG A 135 -2.36 -10.49 -16.14
C ARG A 135 -3.22 -9.74 -15.12
N ALA A 136 -2.64 -9.45 -13.96
CA ALA A 136 -3.32 -8.71 -12.91
C ALA A 136 -3.73 -7.30 -13.36
N GLY A 137 -2.88 -6.61 -14.12
CA GLY A 137 -3.17 -5.29 -14.70
C GLY A 137 -4.33 -5.32 -15.70
N ALA A 138 -4.41 -6.37 -16.54
CA ALA A 138 -5.55 -6.55 -17.43
C ALA A 138 -6.85 -6.75 -16.64
N MET A 139 -6.83 -7.63 -15.62
CA MET A 139 -7.97 -7.83 -14.73
C MET A 139 -8.38 -6.51 -14.03
N ALA A 140 -7.41 -5.75 -13.52
CA ALA A 140 -7.69 -4.46 -12.88
C ALA A 140 -8.32 -3.45 -13.84
N ALA A 141 -7.85 -3.40 -15.08
CA ALA A 141 -8.43 -2.53 -16.12
C ALA A 141 -9.89 -2.87 -16.42
N ASP A 142 -10.26 -4.15 -16.44
CA ASP A 142 -11.64 -4.60 -16.65
C ASP A 142 -12.60 -4.10 -15.54
N HIS A 143 -12.08 -3.88 -14.32
CA HIS A 143 -12.81 -3.32 -13.18
C HIS A 143 -12.64 -1.79 -13.02
N GLY A 144 -11.93 -1.12 -13.95
CA GLY A 144 -11.63 0.31 -13.85
C GLY A 144 -10.69 0.67 -12.67
N VAL A 145 -9.87 -0.27 -12.23
CA VAL A 145 -8.92 -0.16 -11.10
C VAL A 145 -7.49 -0.10 -11.62
N THR A 146 -6.64 0.61 -10.90
CA THR A 146 -5.19 0.62 -11.11
C THR A 146 -4.52 -0.14 -9.96
N LEU A 147 -3.59 -1.05 -10.28
CA LEU A 147 -2.70 -1.67 -9.33
C LEU A 147 -1.54 -0.71 -9.04
N ALA A 148 -1.40 -0.26 -7.82
CA ALA A 148 -0.27 0.53 -7.38
C ALA A 148 0.74 -0.39 -6.66
N VAL A 149 1.84 -0.70 -7.35
CA VAL A 149 2.83 -1.69 -6.93
C VAL A 149 3.86 -1.04 -6.01
N GLU A 150 4.14 -1.69 -4.90
CA GLU A 150 4.98 -1.19 -3.82
C GLU A 150 6.33 -1.91 -3.75
N PRO A 151 7.47 -1.20 -3.74
CA PRO A 151 8.75 -1.76 -3.32
C PRO A 151 8.81 -1.86 -1.80
N LEU A 152 9.20 -3.01 -1.27
CA LEU A 152 9.37 -3.20 0.16
C LEU A 152 10.84 -3.19 0.54
N ASN A 153 11.15 -2.87 1.80
CA ASN A 153 12.51 -2.92 2.31
C ASN A 153 13.10 -4.34 2.25
N ARG A 154 14.43 -4.42 2.35
CA ARG A 154 15.23 -5.66 2.30
C ARG A 154 14.91 -6.70 3.37
N PHE A 155 14.22 -6.31 4.44
CA PHE A 155 13.81 -7.22 5.51
C PHE A 155 12.45 -7.87 5.22
N GLU A 156 11.76 -7.43 4.17
CA GLU A 156 10.41 -7.91 3.79
C GLU A 156 10.39 -8.54 2.40
N THR A 157 11.27 -8.14 1.48
CA THR A 157 11.41 -8.78 0.17
C THR A 157 12.85 -8.78 -0.32
N ASP A 158 13.18 -9.74 -1.19
CA ASP A 158 14.47 -9.82 -1.85
C ASP A 158 14.41 -9.46 -3.35
N LEU A 159 13.29 -8.94 -3.87
CA LEU A 159 13.09 -8.74 -5.31
C LEU A 159 13.08 -7.26 -5.74
N VAL A 160 12.22 -6.44 -5.16
CA VAL A 160 12.05 -5.02 -5.51
C VAL A 160 12.08 -4.18 -4.24
N ASN A 161 13.18 -3.44 -4.02
CA ASN A 161 13.41 -2.68 -2.80
C ASN A 161 13.45 -1.17 -3.01
N THR A 162 13.76 -0.70 -4.23
CA THR A 162 13.96 0.72 -4.50
C THR A 162 13.03 1.26 -5.58
N ALA A 163 12.81 2.57 -5.61
CA ALA A 163 12.09 3.25 -6.68
C ALA A 163 12.71 2.94 -8.06
N ALA A 164 14.04 2.83 -8.16
CA ALA A 164 14.71 2.48 -9.41
C ALA A 164 14.35 1.07 -9.90
N GLN A 165 14.28 0.10 -9.00
CA GLN A 165 13.84 -1.26 -9.34
C GLN A 165 12.34 -1.28 -9.69
N LEU A 166 11.51 -0.52 -8.97
CA LEU A 166 10.09 -0.39 -9.26
C LEU A 166 9.85 0.19 -10.66
N VAL A 167 10.51 1.29 -11.02
CA VAL A 167 10.40 1.93 -12.35
C VAL A 167 10.85 0.96 -13.45
N ARG A 168 11.91 0.18 -13.22
CA ARG A 168 12.31 -0.89 -14.12
C ARG A 168 11.20 -1.94 -14.26
N LEU A 169 10.60 -2.39 -13.15
CA LEU A 169 9.53 -3.39 -13.17
C LEU A 169 8.32 -2.87 -13.96
N LEU A 170 7.88 -1.63 -13.70
CA LEU A 170 6.75 -1.01 -14.41
C LEU A 170 7.01 -0.92 -15.92
N ARG A 171 8.22 -0.51 -16.32
CA ARG A 171 8.63 -0.49 -17.73
C ARG A 171 8.59 -1.88 -18.35
N ASP A 172 9.08 -2.91 -17.65
CA ASP A 172 9.11 -4.28 -18.16
C ASP A 172 7.70 -4.89 -18.18
N VAL A 173 6.81 -4.51 -17.24
CA VAL A 173 5.37 -4.86 -17.24
C VAL A 173 4.64 -4.18 -18.40
N ALA A 174 4.93 -2.93 -18.67
CA ALA A 174 4.36 -2.13 -19.77
C ALA A 174 2.81 -2.22 -19.86
N HIS A 175 2.11 -2.05 -18.72
CA HIS A 175 0.64 -2.07 -18.66
C HIS A 175 0.09 -0.80 -18.02
N PRO A 176 -0.87 -0.08 -18.65
CA PRO A 176 -1.32 1.23 -18.17
C PRO A 176 -2.01 1.20 -16.81
N ALA A 177 -2.63 0.08 -16.44
CA ALA A 177 -3.28 -0.11 -15.13
C ALA A 177 -2.31 -0.63 -14.04
N VAL A 178 -0.99 -0.63 -14.27
CA VAL A 178 0.02 -0.97 -13.25
C VAL A 178 0.91 0.24 -13.04
N LYS A 179 0.92 0.80 -11.84
CA LYS A 179 1.52 2.07 -11.47
C LYS A 179 2.37 1.94 -10.20
N ALA A 180 3.01 3.04 -9.80
CA ALA A 180 3.89 3.10 -8.63
C ALA A 180 3.12 3.46 -7.36
N HIS A 181 3.47 2.77 -6.29
CA HIS A 181 3.20 3.09 -4.90
C HIS A 181 4.55 3.24 -4.18
N LEU A 182 4.71 4.26 -3.34
CA LEU A 182 5.89 4.43 -2.48
C LEU A 182 5.47 4.58 -1.03
N ASP A 183 6.17 3.91 -0.12
CA ASP A 183 6.00 4.03 1.33
C ASP A 183 7.26 4.63 1.96
N THR A 184 7.09 5.69 2.73
CA THR A 184 8.19 6.41 3.39
C THR A 184 8.96 5.57 4.39
N PHE A 185 8.35 4.56 5.03
CA PHE A 185 9.05 3.61 5.89
C PHE A 185 10.05 2.77 5.08
N HIS A 186 9.62 2.21 3.95
CA HIS A 186 10.50 1.43 3.08
C HIS A 186 11.58 2.30 2.46
N MET A 187 11.24 3.50 2.00
CA MET A 187 12.19 4.47 1.46
C MET A 187 13.24 4.90 2.48
N ASN A 188 12.86 5.08 3.75
CA ASN A 188 13.80 5.44 4.82
C ASN A 188 14.90 4.40 5.05
N ILE A 189 14.66 3.14 4.68
CA ILE A 189 15.63 2.05 4.78
C ILE A 189 16.45 1.92 3.49
N GLU A 190 15.84 2.09 2.33
CA GLU A 190 16.42 1.69 1.04
C GLU A 190 16.94 2.86 0.21
N GLU A 191 16.32 4.05 0.32
CA GLU A 191 16.67 5.19 -0.52
C GLU A 191 17.72 6.09 0.16
N LYS A 192 18.62 6.64 -0.64
CA LYS A 192 19.61 7.61 -0.18
C LYS A 192 19.13 9.04 -0.27
N ASP A 193 18.16 9.29 -1.13
CA ASP A 193 17.52 10.57 -1.38
C ASP A 193 16.06 10.34 -1.72
N VAL A 194 15.18 10.68 -0.78
CA VAL A 194 13.74 10.49 -0.89
C VAL A 194 13.15 11.33 -2.01
N ALA A 195 13.62 12.57 -2.18
CA ALA A 195 13.14 13.45 -3.25
C ALA A 195 13.48 12.88 -4.63
N ALA A 196 14.73 12.46 -4.83
CA ALA A 196 15.17 11.84 -6.08
C ALA A 196 14.41 10.55 -6.41
N ALA A 197 14.08 9.72 -5.41
CA ALA A 197 13.30 8.51 -5.59
C ALA A 197 11.86 8.81 -6.04
N VAL A 198 11.21 9.83 -5.47
CA VAL A 198 9.89 10.32 -5.88
C VAL A 198 9.94 10.89 -7.29
N GLU A 199 10.94 11.74 -7.61
CA GLU A 199 11.11 12.31 -8.94
C GLU A 199 11.35 11.24 -10.00
N LEU A 200 12.08 10.17 -9.67
CA LEU A 200 12.31 9.03 -10.55
C LEU A 200 11.01 8.27 -10.86
N ALA A 201 10.13 8.09 -9.89
CA ALA A 201 8.82 7.49 -10.10
C ALA A 201 7.92 8.39 -10.97
N GLY A 202 8.07 9.71 -10.84
CA GLY A 202 7.43 10.70 -11.70
C GLY A 202 5.91 10.53 -11.79
N THR A 203 5.37 10.60 -12.99
CA THR A 203 3.92 10.46 -13.25
C THR A 203 3.38 9.04 -13.06
N GLU A 204 4.26 8.06 -12.86
CA GLU A 204 3.83 6.70 -12.52
C GLU A 204 3.38 6.58 -11.05
N LEU A 205 3.80 7.52 -10.18
CA LEU A 205 3.42 7.53 -8.77
C LEU A 205 1.96 7.94 -8.59
N VAL A 206 1.12 7.03 -8.07
CA VAL A 206 -0.32 7.24 -7.87
C VAL A 206 -0.76 7.12 -6.41
N TYR A 207 0.10 6.61 -5.53
CA TYR A 207 -0.23 6.41 -4.12
C TYR A 207 1.03 6.48 -3.25
N VAL A 208 0.89 7.08 -2.06
CA VAL A 208 1.98 7.19 -1.07
C VAL A 208 1.48 6.76 0.29
N ASP A 209 2.13 5.77 0.91
CA ASP A 209 1.98 5.54 2.34
C ASP A 209 2.94 6.44 3.12
N ALA A 210 2.33 7.22 4.01
CA ALA A 210 3.01 8.14 4.92
C ALA A 210 3.24 7.44 6.26
N SER A 211 4.30 6.65 6.32
CA SER A 211 4.70 5.86 7.48
C SER A 211 5.97 6.45 8.11
N GLU A 212 6.02 6.52 9.43
CA GLU A 212 7.24 6.95 10.12
C GLU A 212 8.31 5.84 10.10
N SER A 213 9.57 6.22 10.38
CA SER A 213 10.74 5.32 10.39
C SER A 213 10.62 4.13 11.34
N ASP A 214 9.74 4.21 12.33
CA ASP A 214 9.39 3.12 13.25
C ASP A 214 7.93 2.68 13.14
N ARG A 215 7.21 3.08 12.08
CA ARG A 215 5.76 2.91 11.92
C ARG A 215 4.94 3.68 12.98
N GLY A 216 5.53 4.65 13.67
CA GLY A 216 4.86 5.54 14.62
C GLY A 216 4.10 6.69 13.96
N THR A 217 3.88 7.75 14.75
CA THR A 217 3.18 8.94 14.25
C THR A 217 4.02 9.67 13.19
N PRO A 218 3.51 9.91 11.97
CA PRO A 218 4.22 10.70 10.97
C PRO A 218 4.75 12.03 11.52
N GLY A 219 6.04 12.28 11.31
CA GLY A 219 6.74 13.46 11.80
C GLY A 219 7.35 13.33 13.21
N SER A 220 7.20 12.18 13.87
CA SER A 220 7.79 11.97 15.21
C SER A 220 9.17 11.29 15.18
N GLY A 221 9.62 10.82 14.04
CA GLY A 221 10.87 10.09 13.87
C GLY A 221 11.86 10.78 12.93
N GLN A 222 12.45 10.02 12.03
CA GLN A 222 13.59 10.49 11.23
C GLN A 222 13.41 10.38 9.71
N VAL A 223 12.19 10.13 9.23
CA VAL A 223 11.90 10.14 7.79
C VAL A 223 12.20 11.52 7.20
N ASP A 224 12.81 11.58 6.01
CA ASP A 224 13.00 12.84 5.28
C ASP A 224 11.70 13.36 4.68
N TRP A 225 10.81 13.83 5.55
CA TRP A 225 9.52 14.42 5.18
C TRP A 225 9.67 15.64 4.28
N ALA A 226 10.74 16.43 4.48
CA ALA A 226 11.03 17.57 3.64
C ALA A 226 11.41 17.13 2.22
N GLY A 227 12.20 16.06 2.10
CA GLY A 227 12.53 15.43 0.81
C GLY A 227 11.29 14.91 0.12
N LEU A 228 10.42 14.18 0.83
CA LEU A 228 9.14 13.73 0.28
C LEU A 228 8.34 14.90 -0.29
N ALA A 229 8.11 15.94 0.50
CA ALA A 229 7.33 17.10 0.07
C ALA A 229 7.94 17.83 -1.13
N ARG A 230 9.28 17.91 -1.21
CA ARG A 230 9.97 18.46 -2.39
C ARG A 230 9.73 17.61 -3.64
N GLY A 231 9.94 16.29 -3.54
CA GLY A 231 9.73 15.36 -4.65
C GLY A 231 8.30 15.36 -5.16
N LEU A 232 7.31 15.29 -4.26
CA LEU A 232 5.88 15.34 -4.63
C LEU A 232 5.50 16.65 -5.35
N ARG A 233 6.02 17.79 -4.89
CA ARG A 233 5.84 19.06 -5.59
C ARG A 233 6.51 19.09 -6.96
N ALA A 234 7.72 18.56 -7.07
CA ALA A 234 8.49 18.53 -8.32
C ALA A 234 7.77 17.76 -9.43
N ILE A 235 7.10 16.65 -9.09
CA ILE A 235 6.34 15.83 -10.06
C ILE A 235 4.88 16.29 -10.24
N GLY A 236 4.43 17.30 -9.50
CA GLY A 236 3.03 17.74 -9.53
C GLY A 236 2.06 16.69 -9.01
N TYR A 237 2.46 15.93 -7.97
CA TYR A 237 1.63 14.85 -7.41
C TYR A 237 0.28 15.38 -6.92
N GLY A 238 -0.80 14.70 -7.31
CA GLY A 238 -2.18 15.07 -6.95
C GLY A 238 -3.00 13.90 -6.39
N GLY A 239 -2.33 12.82 -5.99
CA GLY A 239 -2.95 11.67 -5.31
C GLY A 239 -3.09 11.87 -3.80
N ASP A 240 -3.25 10.76 -3.09
CA ASP A 240 -3.38 10.76 -1.63
C ASP A 240 -2.06 10.33 -0.95
N CYS A 241 -1.74 10.96 0.19
CA CYS A 241 -0.76 10.47 1.16
C CYS A 241 -1.54 9.84 2.31
N VAL A 242 -1.37 8.54 2.53
CA VAL A 242 -2.16 7.76 3.47
C VAL A 242 -1.32 7.36 4.67
N ILE A 243 -1.78 7.65 5.87
CA ILE A 243 -1.09 7.19 7.08
C ILE A 243 -1.24 5.68 7.19
N GLU A 244 -0.11 4.98 7.17
CA GLU A 244 -0.06 3.56 7.46
C GLU A 244 0.74 3.30 8.74
N SER A 245 0.17 2.54 9.63
CA SER A 245 0.75 2.05 10.87
C SER A 245 -0.03 0.85 11.38
N PHE A 246 0.50 0.19 12.39
CA PHE A 246 -0.06 -1.04 12.92
C PHE A 246 -0.09 -0.99 14.44
N THR A 247 -1.10 -1.66 15.04
CA THR A 247 -1.19 -1.76 16.50
C THR A 247 -0.67 -3.09 17.02
N PRO A 248 0.08 -3.13 18.13
CA PRO A 248 0.51 -4.38 18.77
C PRO A 248 -0.67 -5.22 19.31
N ALA A 249 -1.86 -4.64 19.43
CA ALA A 249 -3.05 -5.38 19.86
C ALA A 249 -3.53 -6.41 18.81
N CYS A 250 -3.26 -6.19 17.52
CA CYS A 250 -3.59 -7.10 16.42
C CYS A 250 -2.41 -8.02 16.13
N ARG A 251 -2.32 -9.15 16.84
CA ARG A 251 -1.13 -10.03 16.85
C ARG A 251 -0.63 -10.45 15.48
N THR A 252 -1.52 -10.78 14.55
CA THR A 252 -1.13 -11.27 13.21
C THR A 252 -0.41 -10.19 12.42
N ILE A 253 -1.01 -9.01 12.30
CA ILE A 253 -0.41 -7.90 11.56
C ILE A 253 0.79 -7.33 12.31
N ALA A 254 0.75 -7.25 13.64
CA ALA A 254 1.88 -6.82 14.45
C ALA A 254 3.10 -7.71 14.26
N ALA A 255 2.92 -9.03 14.20
CA ALA A 255 4.01 -9.96 13.91
C ALA A 255 4.55 -9.81 12.48
N ALA A 256 3.67 -9.63 11.49
CA ALA A 256 4.05 -9.43 10.10
C ALA A 256 4.84 -8.12 9.89
N ALA A 257 4.41 -7.04 10.57
CA ALA A 257 5.03 -5.72 10.50
C ALA A 257 6.09 -5.46 11.58
N ALA A 258 6.43 -6.48 12.41
CA ALA A 258 7.42 -6.40 13.50
C ALA A 258 7.12 -5.30 14.54
N ILE A 259 5.85 -5.13 14.90
CA ILE A 259 5.40 -4.15 15.91
C ILE A 259 5.35 -4.82 17.29
N TRP A 260 6.35 -4.56 18.11
CA TRP A 260 6.54 -5.23 19.41
C TRP A 260 6.19 -4.38 20.63
N ARG A 261 5.88 -3.10 20.42
CA ARG A 261 5.55 -2.13 21.47
C ARG A 261 4.51 -1.12 20.96
N PRO A 262 3.82 -0.41 21.85
CA PRO A 262 3.05 0.78 21.44
C PRO A 262 3.98 1.84 20.84
N LEU A 263 3.56 2.43 19.72
CA LEU A 263 4.31 3.44 18.95
C LEU A 263 3.77 4.86 19.18
N ALA A 264 2.63 4.98 19.83
CA ALA A 264 1.98 6.23 20.20
C ALA A 264 1.15 6.02 21.48
N PRO A 265 0.69 7.08 22.15
CA PRO A 265 -0.19 6.97 23.31
C PRO A 265 -1.51 6.24 23.03
N SER A 266 -2.01 6.37 21.81
CA SER A 266 -3.14 5.60 21.27
C SER A 266 -3.12 5.66 19.75
N GLN A 267 -3.85 4.74 19.10
CA GLN A 267 -3.97 4.72 17.64
C GLN A 267 -4.75 5.95 17.13
N ASP A 268 -5.68 6.47 17.91
CA ASP A 268 -6.38 7.71 17.60
C ASP A 268 -5.45 8.93 17.66
N ALA A 269 -4.56 8.97 18.65
CA ALA A 269 -3.55 10.02 18.74
C ALA A 269 -2.56 9.93 17.55
N LEU A 270 -2.11 8.73 17.21
CA LEU A 270 -1.25 8.52 16.03
C LEU A 270 -1.91 9.09 14.77
N ALA A 271 -3.15 8.68 14.50
CA ALA A 271 -3.90 9.10 13.31
C ALA A 271 -4.13 10.62 13.29
N GLN A 272 -4.56 11.19 14.40
CA GLN A 272 -4.89 12.63 14.49
C GLN A 272 -3.66 13.53 14.43
N ASP A 273 -2.56 13.15 15.09
CA ASP A 273 -1.32 13.92 15.09
C ASP A 273 -0.62 13.83 13.73
N GLY A 274 -0.61 12.63 13.13
CA GLY A 274 -0.13 12.40 11.78
C GLY A 274 -0.91 13.22 10.74
N LEU A 275 -2.25 13.26 10.83
CA LEU A 275 -3.09 14.09 9.96
C LEU A 275 -2.71 15.56 10.06
N ARG A 276 -2.56 16.09 11.30
CA ARG A 276 -2.16 17.50 11.51
C ARG A 276 -0.77 17.79 10.97
N PHE A 277 0.16 16.86 11.12
CA PHE A 277 1.51 17.00 10.58
C PHE A 277 1.50 17.03 9.04
N LEU A 278 0.87 16.05 8.39
CA LEU A 278 0.85 15.95 6.92
C LEU A 278 0.12 17.13 6.27
N ARG A 279 -0.98 17.61 6.87
CA ARG A 279 -1.65 18.81 6.37
C ARG A 279 -0.75 20.04 6.38
N ARG A 280 0.10 20.22 7.40
CA ARG A 280 1.07 21.34 7.44
C ARG A 280 2.21 21.16 6.46
N LEU A 281 2.67 19.92 6.26
CA LEU A 281 3.80 19.60 5.39
C LEU A 281 3.46 19.77 3.91
N LEU A 282 2.24 19.38 3.53
CA LEU A 282 1.79 19.25 2.13
C LEU A 282 0.85 20.38 1.68
N ALA A 283 0.66 21.39 2.54
CA ALA A 283 -0.09 22.60 2.24
C ALA A 283 0.52 23.46 1.11
#